data_02dbace9d003694e4c45bc903d696743
#
_entry.id   02dbace9d003694e4c45bc903d696743
#
_cell.length_a   1.000
_cell.length_b   1.000
_cell.length_c   1.000
_cell.angle_alpha   90.00
_cell.angle_beta   90.00
_cell.angle_gamma   90.00
#
_symmetry.space_group_name_H-M   'P 1'
#
loop_
_entity.id
_entity.type
_entity.pdbx_description
1 polymer ?
#
loop_
_entity_poly.entity_id
_entity_poly.type
_entity_poly.pdbx_seq_one_letter_code
_entity_poly.pdbx_strand_id
1 'polypeptide(L)' 'MADETLDVRGLTCPAPLVETRKKLKRMEIGQTLEVIGDHGPSKKEVPEMMMEQGQHVVSVTEENGIWYVLIKKSK' A
#
# COMPACT_ATOMS: atom_id res chain seq x y z
N MET A 1 0.31 -5.98 13.54
CA MET A 1 -0.19 -6.69 12.34
C MET A 1 -1.23 -5.84 11.64
N ALA A 2 -1.29 -5.96 10.30
CA ALA A 2 -2.28 -5.22 9.54
C ALA A 2 -3.66 -5.87 9.67
N ASP A 3 -4.70 -5.04 9.68
CA ASP A 3 -6.07 -5.54 9.71
C ASP A 3 -6.45 -6.19 8.37
N GLU A 4 -5.88 -5.70 7.26
CA GLU A 4 -6.10 -6.21 5.92
C GLU A 4 -4.78 -6.34 5.20
N THR A 5 -4.73 -7.23 4.22
CA THR A 5 -3.55 -7.44 3.38
C THR A 5 -3.96 -7.41 1.92
N LEU A 6 -3.16 -6.72 1.10
CA LEU A 6 -3.38 -6.64 -0.34
C LEU A 6 -2.12 -7.10 -1.07
N ASP A 7 -2.24 -8.14 -1.86
CA ASP A 7 -1.13 -8.68 -2.66
C ASP A 7 -1.23 -8.14 -4.08
N VAL A 8 -0.26 -7.31 -4.46
CA VAL A 8 -0.19 -6.74 -5.81
C VAL A 8 1.05 -7.22 -6.56
N ARG A 9 1.62 -8.35 -6.12
CA ARG A 9 2.75 -8.95 -6.83
C ARG A 9 2.32 -9.35 -8.24
N GLY A 10 3.22 -9.18 -9.19
CA GLY A 10 2.94 -9.47 -10.60
C GLY A 10 2.23 -8.33 -11.33
N LEU A 11 1.78 -7.30 -10.63
CA LEU A 11 1.15 -6.13 -11.23
C LEU A 11 2.19 -5.03 -11.46
N THR A 12 2.00 -4.27 -12.54
CA THR A 12 2.87 -3.14 -12.87
C THR A 12 2.10 -1.82 -12.71
N CYS A 13 2.83 -0.73 -12.57
CA CYS A 13 2.24 0.61 -12.45
C CYS A 13 1.32 0.88 -13.64
N PRO A 14 0.11 1.43 -13.45
CA PRO A 14 -0.41 1.97 -12.18
C PRO A 14 -1.29 1.01 -11.38
N ALA A 15 -1.33 -0.27 -11.73
CA ALA A 15 -2.24 -1.22 -11.08
C ALA A 15 -2.06 -1.33 -9.56
N PRO A 16 -0.82 -1.40 -9.00
CA PRO A 16 -0.68 -1.43 -7.55
C PRO A 16 -1.32 -0.22 -6.86
N LEU A 17 -1.16 0.95 -7.46
CA LEU A 17 -1.75 2.20 -6.93
C LEU A 17 -3.26 2.15 -6.93
N VAL A 18 -3.84 1.71 -8.05
CA VAL A 18 -5.28 1.63 -8.21
C VAL A 18 -5.89 0.63 -7.23
N GLU A 19 -5.28 -0.54 -7.11
CA GLU A 19 -5.79 -1.58 -6.21
C GLU A 19 -5.68 -1.15 -4.75
N THR A 20 -4.60 -0.47 -4.38
CA THR A 20 -4.43 0.04 -3.03
C THR A 20 -5.52 1.05 -2.67
N ARG A 21 -5.83 1.97 -3.60
CA ARG A 21 -6.89 2.96 -3.40
C ARG A 21 -8.25 2.29 -3.23
N LYS A 22 -8.55 1.32 -4.08
CA LYS A 22 -9.82 0.59 -4.00
C LYS A 22 -9.97 -0.11 -2.67
N LYS A 23 -8.92 -0.76 -2.20
CA LYS A 23 -8.94 -1.47 -0.94
C LYS A 23 -9.19 -0.52 0.23
N LEU A 24 -8.46 0.60 0.26
CA LEU A 24 -8.61 1.58 1.33
C LEU A 24 -10.02 2.16 1.41
N LYS A 25 -10.68 2.35 0.27
CA LYS A 25 -12.05 2.87 0.28
C LYS A 25 -13.04 1.94 0.98
N ARG A 26 -12.72 0.64 1.01
CA ARG A 26 -13.58 -0.36 1.66
C ARG A 26 -13.26 -0.54 3.13
N MET A 27 -12.17 0.06 3.59
CA MET A 27 -11.72 -0.07 4.98
C MET A 27 -12.27 1.07 5.83
N GLU A 28 -12.29 0.85 7.14
CA GLU A 28 -12.71 1.87 8.09
C GLU A 28 -11.50 2.67 8.57
N ILE A 29 -11.75 3.90 8.96
CA ILE A 29 -10.70 4.76 9.51
C ILE A 29 -10.12 4.11 10.76
N GLY A 30 -8.81 4.08 10.84
CA GLY A 30 -8.09 3.45 11.94
C GLY A 30 -7.59 2.06 11.62
N GLN A 31 -8.10 1.43 10.58
CA GLN A 31 -7.62 0.12 10.15
C GLN A 31 -6.29 0.25 9.40
N THR A 32 -5.48 -0.80 9.46
CA THR A 32 -4.20 -0.84 8.76
C THR A 32 -4.26 -1.80 7.58
N LEU A 33 -3.54 -1.45 6.52
CA LEU A 33 -3.45 -2.25 5.30
C LEU A 33 -1.98 -2.51 4.98
N GLU A 34 -1.64 -3.78 4.81
CA GLU A 34 -0.31 -4.16 4.31
C GLU A 34 -0.40 -4.44 2.82
N VAL A 35 0.34 -3.70 2.02
CA VAL A 35 0.41 -3.89 0.57
C VAL A 35 1.72 -4.60 0.25
N ILE A 36 1.63 -5.72 -0.46
CA ILE A 36 2.78 -6.54 -0.83
C ILE A 36 2.94 -6.50 -2.34
N GLY A 37 4.12 -6.12 -2.82
CA GLY A 37 4.36 -6.03 -4.24
C GLY A 37 5.81 -6.31 -4.61
N ASP A 38 6.05 -6.43 -5.93
CA ASP A 38 7.39 -6.70 -6.45
C ASP A 38 7.79 -5.77 -7.60
N HIS A 39 6.90 -4.86 -8.01
CA HIS A 39 7.22 -3.87 -9.04
C HIS A 39 8.03 -2.74 -8.40
N GLY A 40 9.32 -2.64 -8.76
CA GLY A 40 10.25 -1.69 -8.15
C GLY A 40 9.76 -0.24 -8.05
N PRO A 41 9.33 0.38 -9.16
CA PRO A 41 8.85 1.76 -9.11
C PRO A 41 7.68 1.99 -8.15
N SER A 42 6.82 0.99 -8.00
CA SER A 42 5.65 1.13 -7.12
C SER A 42 6.01 1.18 -5.64
N LYS A 43 7.18 0.67 -5.26
CA LYS A 43 7.65 0.74 -3.88
C LYS A 43 7.67 2.18 -3.38
N LYS A 44 8.05 3.10 -4.26
CA LYS A 44 8.11 4.52 -3.94
C LYS A 44 6.77 5.22 -4.19
N GLU A 45 6.12 4.87 -5.29
CA GLU A 45 4.90 5.55 -5.71
C GLU A 45 3.70 5.29 -4.80
N VAL A 46 3.55 4.07 -4.30
CA VAL A 46 2.43 3.73 -3.42
C VAL A 46 2.44 4.57 -2.14
N PRO A 47 3.56 4.61 -1.37
CA PRO A 47 3.55 5.44 -0.17
C PRO A 47 3.39 6.93 -0.47
N GLU A 48 4.01 7.43 -1.55
CA GLU A 48 3.87 8.83 -1.91
C GLU A 48 2.42 9.21 -2.21
N MET A 49 1.72 8.37 -2.98
CA MET A 49 0.32 8.62 -3.30
C MET A 49 -0.56 8.56 -2.05
N MET A 50 -0.28 7.63 -1.16
CA MET A 50 -1.04 7.51 0.08
C MET A 50 -0.87 8.75 0.95
N MET A 51 0.34 9.28 1.05
CA MET A 51 0.59 10.51 1.81
C MET A 51 -0.12 11.69 1.18
N GLU A 52 -0.13 11.79 -0.14
CA GLU A 52 -0.84 12.85 -0.84
C GLU A 52 -2.34 12.82 -0.57
N GLN A 53 -2.89 11.64 -0.37
CA GLN A 53 -4.30 11.47 -0.06
C GLN A 53 -4.62 11.61 1.42
N GLY A 54 -3.62 11.91 2.23
CA GLY A 54 -3.82 12.12 3.66
C GLY A 54 -3.83 10.84 4.50
N GLN A 55 -3.41 9.73 3.92
CA GLN A 55 -3.28 8.49 4.67
C GLN A 55 -1.94 8.44 5.39
N HIS A 56 -1.89 7.70 6.48
CA HIS A 56 -0.65 7.56 7.25
C HIS A 56 0.13 6.33 6.79
N VAL A 57 1.33 6.55 6.26
CA VAL A 57 2.23 5.45 5.90
C VAL A 57 3.06 5.10 7.12
N VAL A 58 2.81 3.93 7.68
CA VAL A 58 3.47 3.49 8.91
C VAL A 58 4.90 3.02 8.64
N SER A 59 5.08 2.20 7.60
CA SER A 59 6.40 1.69 7.28
C SER A 59 6.48 1.23 5.82
N VAL A 60 7.71 1.21 5.30
CA VAL A 60 8.01 0.68 3.98
C VAL A 60 9.25 -0.19 4.15
N THR A 61 9.14 -1.48 3.81
CA THR A 61 10.26 -2.41 3.90
C THR A 61 10.39 -3.19 2.61
N GLU A 62 11.57 -3.76 2.38
CA GLU A 62 11.82 -4.58 1.21
C GLU A 62 12.73 -5.73 1.59
N GLU A 63 12.42 -6.92 1.07
CA GLU A 63 13.23 -8.12 1.28
C GLU A 63 13.16 -8.99 0.03
N ASN A 64 14.32 -9.33 -0.53
CA ASN A 64 14.43 -10.20 -1.71
C ASN A 64 13.59 -9.73 -2.90
N GLY A 65 13.56 -8.40 -3.14
CA GLY A 65 12.82 -7.84 -4.26
C GLY A 65 11.33 -7.68 -4.03
N ILE A 66 10.85 -8.07 -2.87
CA ILE A 66 9.44 -7.91 -2.50
C ILE A 66 9.34 -6.78 -1.48
N TRP A 67 8.46 -5.81 -1.75
CA TRP A 67 8.29 -4.68 -0.83
C TRP A 67 6.96 -4.80 -0.09
N TYR A 68 6.96 -4.25 1.12
CA TYR A 68 5.80 -4.23 2.01
C TYR A 68 5.56 -2.80 2.46
N VAL A 69 4.37 -2.29 2.22
CA VAL A 69 3.98 -0.95 2.67
C VAL A 69 2.83 -1.09 3.65
N LEU A 70 3.04 -0.61 4.85
CA LEU A 70 2.00 -0.63 5.88
C LEU A 70 1.37 0.75 5.98
N ILE A 71 0.07 0.82 5.75
CA ILE A 71 -0.69 2.06 5.67
C ILE A 71 -1.82 2.01 6.69
N LYS A 72 -1.98 3.11 7.44
CA LYS A 72 -3.11 3.26 8.35
C LYS A 72 -4.11 4.22 7.72
N LYS A 73 -5.36 3.81 7.60
CA LYS A 73 -6.38 4.66 7.02
C LYS A 73 -6.71 5.80 7.99
N SER A 74 -6.46 7.03 7.55
CA SER A 74 -6.67 8.24 8.36
C SER A 74 -7.89 9.04 7.92
N LYS A 75 -8.35 8.80 6.70
CA LYS A 75 -9.50 9.51 6.14
C LYS A 75 -10.50 8.60 5.45
#